data_02d0d4d16261d56bdeeee5823427efe0
#
_entry.id   02d0d4d16261d56bdeeee5823427efe0
#
_cell.length_a   1.000
_cell.length_b   1.000
_cell.length_c   1.000
_cell.angle_alpha   90.00
_cell.angle_beta   90.00
_cell.angle_gamma   90.00
#
_symmetry.space_group_name_H-M   'P 1'
#
loop_
_entity.id
_entity.type
_entity.pdbx_description
1 polymer ?
#
loop_
_entity_poly.entity_id
_entity_poly.type
_entity_poly.pdbx_seq_one_letter_code
_entity_poly.pdbx_strand_id
1 'polypeptide(L)'
;VNPVVELEGGAPDATLFATAYLDSLLLGNGQFCTNPALLFLPEGSATLSEIKSQITQREGGIFLSEATKSLHDKNRALIESLVVGEIFTGKDSLIPGFTSAPQVFIAPLKNLNRTALSIEAFGPTGLILTYTDVDQLMATLRTMEGALTSSIFSPADNPDLIRVTKALATMSGRVSFNTWPTGVAVTAGQNHGGPYPASTTPLHTSVGLSAITRFLRPITFQSFPKKIQNSILNNV
;
A
#
# COMPACT_ATOMS: atom_id res chain seq x y z
N VAL A 1 0.38 -3.77 5.28
CA VAL A 1 -0.22 -3.85 3.93
C VAL A 1 -0.79 -2.50 3.55
N ASN A 2 -0.63 -2.07 2.29
CA ASN A 2 -1.06 -0.74 1.83
C ASN A 2 -2.43 -0.84 1.13
N PRO A 3 -3.48 -0.20 1.66
CA PRO A 3 -4.80 -0.23 1.05
C PRO A 3 -4.93 0.76 -0.11
N VAL A 4 -5.60 0.31 -1.15
CA VAL A 4 -6.12 1.13 -2.24
C VAL A 4 -7.63 1.01 -2.24
N VAL A 5 -8.33 2.13 -2.32
CA VAL A 5 -9.80 2.21 -2.33
C VAL A 5 -10.26 2.82 -3.63
N GLU A 6 -11.13 2.15 -4.36
CA GLU A 6 -11.97 2.75 -5.40
C GLU A 6 -13.33 3.08 -4.79
N LEU A 7 -13.75 4.33 -4.85
CA LEU A 7 -15.14 4.73 -4.65
C LEU A 7 -15.90 4.68 -5.97
N GLU A 8 -17.23 4.65 -5.91
CA GLU A 8 -18.05 4.61 -7.12
C GLU A 8 -17.68 5.73 -8.10
N GLY A 9 -17.46 5.37 -9.36
CA GLY A 9 -17.00 6.27 -10.40
C GLY A 9 -15.50 6.59 -10.37
N GLY A 10 -14.73 6.02 -9.45
CA GLY A 10 -13.27 6.23 -9.32
C GLY A 10 -12.44 5.61 -10.44
N ALA A 11 -13.00 4.65 -11.17
CA ALA A 11 -12.39 4.02 -12.33
C ALA A 11 -13.25 4.25 -13.59
N PRO A 12 -13.24 5.45 -14.19
CA PRO A 12 -14.07 5.76 -15.35
C PRO A 12 -13.72 4.91 -16.59
N ASP A 13 -12.48 4.41 -16.66
CA ASP A 13 -12.05 3.41 -17.62
C ASP A 13 -11.55 2.18 -16.86
N ALA A 14 -12.37 1.15 -16.76
CA ALA A 14 -12.10 -0.05 -16.00
C ALA A 14 -10.88 -0.83 -16.55
N THR A 15 -10.69 -0.83 -17.87
CA THR A 15 -9.58 -1.53 -18.53
C THR A 15 -8.24 -0.87 -18.19
N LEU A 16 -8.18 0.47 -18.32
CA LEU A 16 -6.97 1.22 -17.95
C LEU A 16 -6.69 1.13 -16.44
N PHE A 17 -7.72 1.19 -15.62
CA PHE A 17 -7.56 1.05 -14.17
C PHE A 17 -6.99 -0.31 -13.79
N ALA A 18 -7.54 -1.39 -14.33
CA ALA A 18 -7.08 -2.76 -14.10
C ALA A 18 -5.62 -2.93 -14.57
N THR A 19 -5.29 -2.39 -15.75
CA THR A 19 -3.92 -2.41 -16.27
C THR A 19 -2.96 -1.71 -15.31
N ALA A 20 -3.27 -0.49 -14.90
CA ALA A 20 -2.43 0.30 -14.01
C ALA A 20 -2.32 -0.32 -12.60
N TYR A 21 -3.40 -0.93 -12.09
CA TYR A 21 -3.36 -1.71 -10.85
C TYR A 21 -2.35 -2.86 -10.95
N LEU A 22 -2.48 -3.69 -11.99
CA LEU A 22 -1.60 -4.85 -12.16
C LEU A 22 -0.16 -4.44 -12.43
N ASP A 23 0.08 -3.38 -13.19
CA ASP A 23 1.43 -2.84 -13.39
C ASP A 23 2.05 -2.36 -12.07
N SER A 24 1.27 -1.69 -11.21
CA SER A 24 1.72 -1.26 -9.88
C SER A 24 1.93 -2.44 -8.92
N LEU A 25 1.03 -3.43 -8.93
CA LEU A 25 1.11 -4.63 -8.10
C LEU A 25 2.34 -5.47 -8.44
N LEU A 26 2.65 -5.61 -9.73
CA LEU A 26 3.70 -6.49 -10.24
C LEU A 26 5.05 -5.80 -10.41
N LEU A 27 5.12 -4.48 -10.22
CA LEU A 27 6.37 -3.73 -10.33
C LEU A 27 7.43 -4.33 -9.40
N GLY A 28 8.62 -4.65 -9.95
CA GLY A 28 9.68 -5.32 -9.20
C GLY A 28 9.24 -6.67 -8.61
N ASN A 29 8.35 -7.38 -9.30
CA ASN A 29 7.73 -8.62 -8.83
C ASN A 29 6.98 -8.45 -7.49
N GLY A 30 6.35 -7.29 -7.27
CA GLY A 30 5.62 -6.99 -6.05
C GLY A 30 6.48 -6.71 -4.82
N GLN A 31 7.80 -6.60 -4.98
CA GLN A 31 8.77 -6.44 -3.87
C GLN A 31 9.01 -4.97 -3.54
N PHE A 32 7.95 -4.17 -3.45
CA PHE A 32 8.00 -2.78 -3.01
C PHE A 32 7.26 -2.59 -1.70
N CYS A 33 7.84 -1.82 -0.79
CA CYS A 33 7.21 -1.44 0.48
C CYS A 33 5.89 -0.66 0.30
N THR A 34 5.67 -0.07 -0.88
CA THR A 34 4.45 0.64 -1.26
C THR A 34 3.56 -0.16 -2.22
N ASN A 35 3.74 -1.48 -2.29
CA ASN A 35 2.94 -2.36 -3.14
C ASN A 35 1.44 -2.24 -2.79
N PRO A 36 0.52 -2.07 -3.80
CA PRO A 36 -0.93 -1.99 -3.59
C PRO A 36 -1.56 -3.38 -3.41
N ALA A 37 -1.02 -4.18 -2.51
CA ALA A 37 -1.44 -5.56 -2.33
C ALA A 37 -2.90 -5.73 -1.84
N LEU A 38 -3.53 -4.67 -1.34
CA LEU A 38 -4.91 -4.68 -0.86
C LEU A 38 -5.75 -3.65 -1.64
N LEU A 39 -6.73 -4.13 -2.39
CA LEU A 39 -7.62 -3.30 -3.20
C LEU A 39 -9.07 -3.49 -2.74
N PHE A 40 -9.76 -2.38 -2.42
CA PHE A 40 -11.20 -2.36 -2.15
C PHE A 40 -11.94 -1.80 -3.36
N LEU A 41 -12.91 -2.54 -3.86
CA LEU A 41 -13.76 -2.17 -4.99
C LEU A 41 -15.25 -2.18 -4.60
N PRO A 42 -16.08 -1.28 -5.15
CA PRO A 42 -17.53 -1.42 -5.04
C PRO A 42 -17.99 -2.75 -5.63
N GLU A 43 -18.99 -3.38 -5.01
CA GLU A 43 -19.62 -4.56 -5.59
C GLU A 43 -20.21 -4.23 -6.97
N GLY A 44 -19.93 -5.07 -7.97
CA GLY A 44 -20.35 -4.81 -9.36
C GLY A 44 -19.41 -3.87 -10.15
N SER A 45 -18.27 -3.43 -9.58
CA SER A 45 -17.28 -2.66 -10.34
C SER A 45 -16.81 -3.42 -11.58
N ALA A 46 -16.86 -2.77 -12.75
CA ALA A 46 -16.38 -3.33 -14.01
C ALA A 46 -14.86 -3.62 -13.96
N THR A 47 -14.13 -2.90 -13.11
CA THR A 47 -12.69 -3.12 -12.86
C THR A 47 -12.39 -4.55 -12.45
N LEU A 48 -13.29 -5.19 -11.69
CA LEU A 48 -13.06 -6.56 -11.20
C LEU A 48 -13.00 -7.57 -12.35
N SER A 49 -13.88 -7.48 -13.34
CA SER A 49 -13.87 -8.36 -14.52
C SER A 49 -12.61 -8.16 -15.36
N GLU A 50 -12.18 -6.92 -15.51
CA GLU A 50 -10.95 -6.58 -16.23
C GLU A 50 -9.70 -7.13 -15.51
N ILE A 51 -9.61 -7.00 -14.19
CA ILE A 51 -8.49 -7.58 -13.42
C ILE A 51 -8.47 -9.11 -13.59
N LYS A 52 -9.62 -9.79 -13.47
CA LYS A 52 -9.72 -11.24 -13.66
C LYS A 52 -9.21 -11.68 -15.05
N SER A 53 -9.56 -10.94 -16.08
CA SER A 53 -9.11 -11.20 -17.45
C SER A 53 -7.62 -10.96 -17.62
N GLN A 54 -7.14 -9.79 -17.20
CA GLN A 54 -5.78 -9.35 -17.47
C GLN A 54 -4.73 -10.10 -16.64
N ILE A 55 -5.04 -10.47 -15.37
CA ILE A 55 -4.06 -11.17 -14.51
C ILE A 55 -3.61 -12.50 -15.14
N THR A 56 -4.49 -13.21 -15.82
CA THR A 56 -4.19 -14.51 -16.47
C THR A 56 -3.16 -14.39 -17.59
N GLN A 57 -2.91 -13.19 -18.11
CA GLN A 57 -1.93 -12.90 -19.14
C GLN A 57 -0.61 -12.36 -18.59
N ARG A 58 -0.57 -12.01 -17.29
CA ARG A 58 0.63 -11.47 -16.64
C ARG A 58 1.59 -12.59 -16.26
N GLU A 59 2.88 -12.32 -16.36
CA GLU A 59 3.95 -13.25 -15.96
C GLU A 59 4.56 -12.81 -14.62
N GLY A 60 5.00 -13.81 -13.86
CA GLY A 60 5.80 -13.58 -12.66
C GLY A 60 7.19 -13.07 -12.97
N GLY A 61 7.78 -12.34 -12.04
CA GLY A 61 9.18 -11.92 -12.09
C GLY A 61 10.05 -12.73 -11.13
N ILE A 62 11.28 -12.23 -10.93
CA ILE A 62 12.29 -12.86 -10.07
C ILE A 62 12.21 -12.26 -8.66
N PHE A 63 12.27 -13.12 -7.64
CA PHE A 63 12.49 -12.71 -6.27
C PHE A 63 13.97 -12.40 -6.02
N LEU A 64 14.21 -11.45 -5.14
CA LEU A 64 15.56 -11.01 -4.76
C LEU A 64 16.40 -12.16 -4.18
N SER A 65 15.75 -13.11 -3.49
CA SER A 65 16.40 -14.29 -2.90
C SER A 65 15.41 -15.45 -2.71
N GLU A 66 15.95 -16.64 -2.47
CA GLU A 66 15.15 -17.81 -2.08
C GLU A 66 14.39 -17.57 -0.78
N ALA A 67 15.01 -16.92 0.18
CA ALA A 67 14.37 -16.60 1.46
C ALA A 67 13.15 -15.69 1.29
N THR A 68 13.25 -14.67 0.41
CA THR A 68 12.13 -13.78 0.09
C THR A 68 11.00 -14.55 -0.58
N LYS A 69 11.33 -15.42 -1.54
CA LYS A 69 10.33 -16.29 -2.19
C LYS A 69 9.64 -17.22 -1.20
N SER A 70 10.40 -17.89 -0.35
CA SER A 70 9.86 -18.82 0.64
C SER A 70 8.91 -18.15 1.63
N LEU A 71 9.24 -16.92 2.07
CA LEU A 71 8.37 -16.13 2.94
C LEU A 71 7.10 -15.68 2.20
N HIS A 72 7.24 -15.23 0.95
CA HIS A 72 6.09 -14.91 0.09
C HIS A 72 5.15 -16.11 -0.06
N ASP A 73 5.67 -17.29 -0.41
CA ASP A 73 4.87 -18.49 -0.65
C ASP A 73 4.13 -18.93 0.63
N LYS A 74 4.80 -18.84 1.77
CA LYS A 74 4.19 -19.11 3.08
C LYS A 74 3.03 -18.16 3.37
N ASN A 75 3.24 -16.85 3.20
CA ASN A 75 2.24 -15.84 3.50
C ASN A 75 1.08 -15.88 2.49
N ARG A 76 1.37 -16.15 1.22
CA ARG A 76 0.36 -16.39 0.20
C ARG A 76 -0.54 -17.58 0.54
N ALA A 77 0.04 -18.72 0.93
CA ALA A 77 -0.71 -19.88 1.35
C ALA A 77 -1.56 -19.59 2.61
N LEU A 78 -1.08 -18.76 3.51
CA LEU A 78 -1.85 -18.32 4.67
C LEU A 78 -3.05 -17.45 4.26
N ILE A 79 -2.87 -16.50 3.33
CA ILE A 79 -3.98 -15.71 2.77
C ILE A 79 -5.00 -16.66 2.14
N GLU A 80 -4.57 -17.61 1.32
CA GLU A 80 -5.43 -18.60 0.66
C GLU A 80 -6.27 -19.39 1.68
N SER A 81 -5.69 -19.79 2.81
CA SER A 81 -6.40 -20.51 3.86
C SER A 81 -7.46 -19.69 4.61
N LEU A 82 -7.36 -18.36 4.57
CA LEU A 82 -8.22 -17.43 5.31
C LEU A 82 -9.28 -16.75 4.43
N VAL A 83 -9.07 -16.75 3.12
CA VAL A 83 -9.94 -16.04 2.17
C VAL A 83 -10.89 -17.03 1.50
N VAL A 84 -12.19 -16.87 1.75
CA VAL A 84 -13.23 -17.64 1.05
C VAL A 84 -13.69 -16.84 -0.16
N GLY A 85 -13.17 -17.20 -1.33
CA GLY A 85 -13.45 -16.44 -2.56
C GLY A 85 -12.85 -17.10 -3.81
N GLU A 86 -12.63 -16.28 -4.83
CA GLU A 86 -12.05 -16.71 -6.10
C GLU A 86 -10.54 -16.43 -6.11
N ILE A 87 -9.82 -17.24 -6.88
CA ILE A 87 -8.37 -17.11 -7.08
C ILE A 87 -8.11 -17.06 -8.58
N PHE A 88 -7.39 -16.03 -9.02
CA PHE A 88 -6.93 -15.93 -10.40
C PHE A 88 -5.40 -15.89 -10.42
N THR A 89 -4.82 -16.73 -11.25
CA THR A 89 -3.38 -16.92 -11.33
C THR A 89 -2.90 -16.58 -12.74
N GLY A 90 -1.81 -15.85 -12.84
CA GLY A 90 -1.14 -15.53 -14.08
C GLY A 90 -0.23 -16.68 -14.55
N LYS A 91 0.74 -16.33 -15.39
CA LYS A 91 1.67 -17.28 -15.98
C LYS A 91 2.95 -17.38 -15.13
N ASP A 92 3.54 -18.56 -15.12
CA ASP A 92 4.89 -18.71 -14.57
C ASP A 92 5.90 -17.90 -15.39
N SER A 93 6.94 -17.48 -14.72
CA SER A 93 8.04 -16.77 -15.38
C SER A 93 8.82 -17.72 -16.29
N LEU A 94 9.15 -17.24 -17.48
CA LEU A 94 10.07 -17.93 -18.38
C LEU A 94 11.55 -17.67 -18.02
N ILE A 95 11.82 -16.75 -17.10
CA ILE A 95 13.17 -16.37 -16.68
C ILE A 95 13.62 -17.34 -15.58
N PRO A 96 14.80 -17.98 -15.68
CA PRO A 96 15.33 -18.85 -14.63
C PRO A 96 15.58 -18.08 -13.34
N GLY A 97 15.22 -18.67 -12.21
CA GLY A 97 15.43 -18.05 -10.89
C GLY A 97 14.35 -18.40 -9.88
N PHE A 98 14.33 -17.67 -8.78
CA PHE A 98 13.29 -17.79 -7.74
C PHE A 98 12.06 -17.03 -8.19
N THR A 99 11.08 -17.71 -8.79
CA THR A 99 9.89 -17.10 -9.38
C THR A 99 8.59 -17.65 -8.76
N SER A 100 7.50 -16.91 -8.89
CA SER A 100 6.13 -17.37 -8.64
C SER A 100 5.20 -16.69 -9.63
N ALA A 101 4.20 -17.42 -10.12
CA ALA A 101 3.13 -16.81 -10.92
C ALA A 101 2.41 -15.73 -10.10
N PRO A 102 2.02 -14.61 -10.71
CA PRO A 102 1.23 -13.60 -10.04
C PRO A 102 -0.16 -14.12 -9.70
N GLN A 103 -0.71 -13.71 -8.55
CA GLN A 103 -1.98 -14.22 -8.06
C GLN A 103 -2.81 -13.12 -7.41
N VAL A 104 -4.11 -13.12 -7.66
CA VAL A 104 -5.07 -12.27 -6.96
C VAL A 104 -6.14 -13.13 -6.29
N PHE A 105 -6.40 -12.86 -5.02
CA PHE A 105 -7.49 -13.40 -4.24
C PHE A 105 -8.64 -12.39 -4.25
N ILE A 106 -9.86 -12.84 -4.49
CA ILE A 106 -11.03 -11.98 -4.60
C ILE A 106 -12.11 -12.51 -3.67
N ALA A 107 -12.58 -11.67 -2.76
CA ALA A 107 -13.64 -12.04 -1.83
C ALA A 107 -14.56 -10.85 -1.50
N PRO A 108 -15.85 -11.13 -1.18
CA PRO A 108 -16.70 -10.12 -0.57
C PRO A 108 -16.19 -9.75 0.83
N LEU A 109 -16.14 -8.45 1.12
CA LEU A 109 -15.65 -7.92 2.40
C LEU A 109 -16.43 -8.47 3.61
N LYS A 110 -17.73 -8.76 3.43
CA LYS A 110 -18.60 -9.36 4.47
C LYS A 110 -18.16 -10.75 4.93
N ASN A 111 -17.41 -11.48 4.09
CA ASN A 111 -16.96 -12.85 4.37
C ASN A 111 -15.49 -12.90 4.80
N LEU A 112 -14.86 -11.74 4.98
CA LEU A 112 -13.42 -11.66 5.22
C LEU A 112 -13.06 -12.12 6.64
N ASN A 113 -12.11 -13.04 6.73
CA ASN A 113 -11.34 -13.21 7.95
C ASN A 113 -10.35 -12.03 8.10
N ARG A 114 -10.57 -11.17 9.09
CA ARG A 114 -9.80 -9.92 9.27
C ARG A 114 -8.29 -10.14 9.44
N THR A 115 -7.85 -11.30 9.87
CA THR A 115 -6.43 -11.65 9.95
C THR A 115 -5.75 -11.56 8.59
N ALA A 116 -6.47 -11.80 7.49
CA ALA A 116 -5.91 -11.68 6.14
C ALA A 116 -5.46 -10.24 5.79
N LEU A 117 -6.03 -9.21 6.45
CA LEU A 117 -5.66 -7.80 6.23
C LEU A 117 -4.26 -7.45 6.76
N SER A 118 -3.73 -8.21 7.71
CA SER A 118 -2.41 -7.99 8.32
C SER A 118 -1.30 -8.82 7.66
N ILE A 119 -1.65 -9.75 6.75
CA ILE A 119 -0.67 -10.63 6.13
C ILE A 119 -0.10 -9.96 4.89
N GLU A 120 1.20 -9.72 4.88
CA GLU A 120 1.92 -9.22 3.73
C GLU A 120 2.60 -10.38 2.98
N ALA A 121 2.07 -10.74 1.80
CA ALA A 121 2.77 -11.61 0.86
C ALA A 121 3.67 -10.75 -0.03
N PHE A 122 4.91 -10.47 0.42
CA PHE A 122 5.86 -9.58 -0.24
C PHE A 122 6.31 -10.14 -1.59
N GLY A 123 5.51 -9.92 -2.61
CA GLY A 123 5.65 -10.49 -3.95
C GLY A 123 4.41 -10.23 -4.83
N PRO A 124 4.26 -10.94 -5.96
CA PRO A 124 3.24 -10.68 -6.97
C PRO A 124 1.84 -11.20 -6.54
N THR A 125 1.39 -10.78 -5.37
CA THR A 125 0.12 -11.24 -4.78
C THR A 125 -0.74 -10.08 -4.34
N GLY A 126 -2.01 -10.06 -4.76
CA GLY A 126 -3.02 -9.08 -4.38
C GLY A 126 -4.22 -9.71 -3.69
N LEU A 127 -4.82 -8.99 -2.74
CA LEU A 127 -6.12 -9.29 -2.14
C LEU A 127 -7.11 -8.21 -2.55
N ILE A 128 -8.16 -8.59 -3.24
CA ILE A 128 -9.21 -7.70 -3.74
C ILE A 128 -10.49 -7.98 -2.96
N LEU A 129 -11.03 -6.96 -2.34
CA LEU A 129 -12.20 -7.06 -1.48
C LEU A 129 -13.34 -6.21 -2.06
N THR A 130 -14.47 -6.82 -2.34
CA THR A 130 -15.66 -6.09 -2.80
C THR A 130 -16.53 -5.70 -1.62
N TYR A 131 -16.96 -4.44 -1.57
CA TYR A 131 -17.87 -3.91 -0.55
C TYR A 131 -19.20 -3.45 -1.14
N THR A 132 -20.28 -3.62 -0.38
CA THR A 132 -21.65 -3.25 -0.80
C THR A 132 -22.00 -1.81 -0.49
N ASP A 133 -21.41 -1.26 0.57
CA ASP A 133 -21.64 0.12 1.00
C ASP A 133 -20.39 0.68 1.71
N VAL A 134 -20.28 2.00 1.76
CA VAL A 134 -19.14 2.68 2.33
C VAL A 134 -19.06 2.50 3.87
N ASP A 135 -20.16 2.24 4.56
CA ASP A 135 -20.11 1.99 6.00
C ASP A 135 -19.43 0.67 6.31
N GLN A 136 -19.65 -0.36 5.50
CA GLN A 136 -18.93 -1.63 5.59
C GLN A 136 -17.42 -1.43 5.37
N LEU A 137 -17.05 -0.67 4.34
CA LEU A 137 -15.66 -0.30 4.07
C LEU A 137 -15.06 0.46 5.27
N MET A 138 -15.74 1.49 5.79
CA MET A 138 -15.28 2.30 6.92
C MET A 138 -15.09 1.48 8.19
N ALA A 139 -16.01 0.53 8.47
CA ALA A 139 -15.88 -0.37 9.62
C ALA A 139 -14.63 -1.26 9.50
N THR A 140 -14.22 -1.61 8.30
CA THR A 140 -13.02 -2.38 8.04
C THR A 140 -11.76 -1.52 8.15
N LEU A 141 -11.72 -0.36 7.47
CA LEU A 141 -10.57 0.54 7.52
C LEU A 141 -10.17 0.94 8.95
N ARG A 142 -11.17 1.17 9.83
CA ARG A 142 -10.92 1.51 11.24
C ARG A 142 -10.23 0.40 12.06
N THR A 143 -10.22 -0.82 11.57
CA THR A 143 -9.61 -1.97 12.26
C THR A 143 -8.27 -2.39 11.65
N MET A 144 -7.87 -1.74 10.56
CA MET A 144 -6.58 -2.02 9.92
C MET A 144 -5.43 -1.42 10.71
N GLU A 145 -4.30 -2.08 10.62
CA GLU A 145 -3.02 -1.61 11.18
C GLU A 145 -2.45 -0.46 10.37
N GLY A 146 -1.45 0.22 10.93
CA GLY A 146 -0.74 1.30 10.25
C GLY A 146 -0.09 0.85 8.92
N ALA A 147 -0.21 1.68 7.89
CA ALA A 147 0.35 1.46 6.56
C ALA A 147 1.32 2.58 6.17
N LEU A 148 2.26 2.29 5.29
CA LEU A 148 3.16 3.32 4.72
C LEU A 148 2.40 4.30 3.83
N THR A 149 1.48 3.77 3.05
CA THR A 149 0.72 4.57 2.09
C THR A 149 -0.68 4.00 1.90
N SER A 150 -1.58 4.85 1.47
CA SER A 150 -2.87 4.47 0.92
C SER A 150 -3.17 5.28 -0.33
N SER A 151 -4.06 4.77 -1.17
CA SER A 151 -4.57 5.51 -2.32
C SER A 151 -6.09 5.47 -2.34
N ILE A 152 -6.69 6.54 -2.82
CA ILE A 152 -8.13 6.63 -3.05
C ILE A 152 -8.39 7.10 -4.48
N PHE A 153 -9.19 6.36 -5.21
CA PHE A 153 -9.65 6.68 -6.55
C PHE A 153 -11.13 7.04 -6.48
N SER A 154 -11.47 8.24 -6.95
CA SER A 154 -12.81 8.80 -6.79
C SER A 154 -13.03 10.00 -7.71
N PRO A 155 -14.26 10.26 -8.16
CA PRO A 155 -14.63 11.59 -8.60
C PRO A 155 -14.44 12.62 -7.46
N ALA A 156 -14.08 13.86 -7.80
CA ALA A 156 -13.81 14.90 -6.81
C ALA A 156 -15.07 15.33 -6.01
N ASP A 157 -16.24 15.09 -6.55
CA ASP A 157 -17.56 15.42 -5.96
C ASP A 157 -18.25 14.23 -5.27
N ASN A 158 -17.57 13.08 -5.17
CA ASN A 158 -18.11 11.92 -4.46
C ASN A 158 -18.37 12.27 -2.98
N PRO A 159 -19.59 12.05 -2.46
CA PRO A 159 -19.96 12.46 -1.09
C PRO A 159 -19.15 11.76 0.01
N ASP A 160 -18.63 10.59 -0.25
CA ASP A 160 -17.85 9.83 0.73
C ASP A 160 -16.34 10.08 0.66
N LEU A 161 -15.86 10.82 -0.33
CA LEU A 161 -14.43 11.07 -0.55
C LEU A 161 -13.74 11.61 0.71
N ILE A 162 -14.29 12.66 1.32
CA ILE A 162 -13.70 13.29 2.50
C ILE A 162 -13.69 12.32 3.69
N ARG A 163 -14.78 11.57 3.89
CA ARG A 163 -14.93 10.63 5.00
C ARG A 163 -13.94 9.50 4.90
N VAL A 164 -13.78 8.88 3.73
CA VAL A 164 -12.83 7.79 3.50
C VAL A 164 -11.39 8.30 3.56
N THR A 165 -11.10 9.46 2.96
CA THR A 165 -9.77 10.07 3.03
C THR A 165 -9.32 10.32 4.48
N LYS A 166 -10.22 10.80 5.35
CA LYS A 166 -9.90 10.98 6.77
C LYS A 166 -9.56 9.66 7.47
N ALA A 167 -10.28 8.58 7.16
CA ALA A 167 -9.98 7.27 7.72
C ALA A 167 -8.60 6.76 7.24
N LEU A 168 -8.30 6.88 5.94
CA LEU A 168 -6.99 6.52 5.39
C LEU A 168 -5.85 7.35 6.00
N ALA A 169 -6.08 8.64 6.25
CA ALA A 169 -5.09 9.52 6.86
C ALA A 169 -4.77 9.18 8.32
N THR A 170 -5.68 8.53 9.06
CA THR A 170 -5.38 8.06 10.43
C THR A 170 -4.47 6.84 10.46
N MET A 171 -4.41 6.07 9.38
CA MET A 171 -3.67 4.80 9.33
C MET A 171 -2.47 4.81 8.38
N SER A 172 -2.27 5.86 7.60
CA SER A 172 -1.22 5.89 6.56
C SER A 172 -0.31 7.10 6.70
N GLY A 173 0.96 6.91 6.38
CA GLY A 173 1.93 8.01 6.33
C GLY A 173 1.76 8.90 5.10
N ARG A 174 1.17 8.38 4.02
CA ARG A 174 0.88 9.10 2.78
C ARG A 174 -0.49 8.66 2.25
N VAL A 175 -1.32 9.60 1.85
CA VAL A 175 -2.58 9.33 1.14
C VAL A 175 -2.49 9.96 -0.23
N SER A 176 -2.69 9.16 -1.28
CA SER A 176 -2.64 9.59 -2.68
C SER A 176 -4.06 9.64 -3.26
N PHE A 177 -4.35 10.66 -4.05
CA PHE A 177 -5.62 10.81 -4.75
C PHE A 177 -5.45 10.53 -6.24
N ASN A 178 -6.26 9.60 -6.78
CA ASN A 178 -6.25 9.17 -8.19
C ASN A 178 -4.83 8.84 -8.71
N THR A 179 -4.01 8.25 -7.85
CA THR A 179 -2.62 7.89 -8.16
C THR A 179 -2.25 6.59 -7.44
N TRP A 180 -1.56 5.71 -8.13
CA TRP A 180 -1.06 4.47 -7.55
C TRP A 180 0.06 4.74 -6.55
N PRO A 181 0.14 3.95 -5.46
CA PRO A 181 1.07 4.23 -4.36
C PRO A 181 2.52 3.89 -4.69
N THR A 182 2.77 3.12 -5.75
CA THR A 182 4.10 2.65 -6.12
C THR A 182 4.95 3.79 -6.64
N GLY A 183 6.09 3.98 -6.01
CA GLY A 183 6.98 5.12 -6.26
C GLY A 183 6.91 6.16 -5.14
N VAL A 184 8.07 6.80 -4.89
CA VAL A 184 8.24 7.80 -3.83
C VAL A 184 9.00 8.98 -4.40
N ALA A 185 8.41 10.17 -4.37
CA ALA A 185 9.08 11.40 -4.78
C ALA A 185 10.04 11.90 -3.69
N VAL A 186 11.22 12.35 -4.08
CA VAL A 186 12.19 12.97 -3.15
C VAL A 186 11.91 14.48 -3.11
N THR A 187 10.99 14.88 -2.24
CA THR A 187 10.56 16.27 -2.07
C THR A 187 10.52 16.66 -0.60
N ALA A 188 10.42 17.96 -0.29
CA ALA A 188 10.33 18.45 1.08
C ALA A 188 9.08 17.95 1.84
N GLY A 189 7.95 17.80 1.14
CA GLY A 189 6.69 17.35 1.71
C GLY A 189 6.50 15.81 1.72
N GLN A 190 7.47 15.05 1.21
CA GLN A 190 7.36 13.60 1.19
C GLN A 190 7.45 13.02 2.60
N ASN A 191 6.50 12.15 2.94
CA ASN A 191 6.56 11.29 4.11
C ASN A 191 6.53 9.82 3.68
N HIS A 192 7.60 9.08 4.00
CA HIS A 192 7.66 7.63 3.89
C HIS A 192 7.86 7.06 5.29
N GLY A 193 6.77 6.83 5.96
CA GLY A 193 6.66 6.43 7.35
C GLY A 193 5.21 6.00 7.62
N GLY A 194 4.69 6.30 8.79
CA GLY A 194 3.31 6.02 9.15
C GLY A 194 3.16 5.53 10.58
N PRO A 195 1.94 5.30 11.05
CA PRO A 195 1.70 4.72 12.35
C PRO A 195 2.28 3.31 12.46
N TYR A 196 2.57 2.85 13.67
CA TYR A 196 2.96 1.46 13.91
C TYR A 196 1.89 0.49 13.35
N PRO A 197 2.25 -0.63 12.70
CA PRO A 197 3.58 -1.18 12.51
C PRO A 197 4.33 -0.68 11.27
N ALA A 198 3.78 0.27 10.49
CA ALA A 198 4.43 0.75 9.27
C ALA A 198 5.77 1.45 9.55
N SER A 199 5.91 2.09 10.71
CA SER A 199 7.16 2.69 11.15
C SER A 199 7.32 2.55 12.66
N THR A 200 8.55 2.34 13.11
CA THR A 200 8.92 2.38 14.54
C THR A 200 9.13 3.82 15.04
N THR A 201 9.22 4.79 14.13
CA THR A 201 9.45 6.20 14.44
C THR A 201 8.55 7.08 13.58
N PRO A 202 7.25 7.21 13.93
CA PRO A 202 6.25 7.86 13.07
C PRO A 202 6.48 9.36 12.86
N LEU A 203 7.31 10.00 13.68
CA LEU A 203 7.67 11.42 13.55
C LEU A 203 8.72 11.70 12.47
N HIS A 204 9.35 10.67 11.91
CA HIS A 204 10.41 10.81 10.91
C HIS A 204 10.05 10.08 9.62
N THR A 205 10.34 10.72 8.51
CA THR A 205 10.30 10.07 7.19
C THR A 205 11.62 9.33 6.93
N SER A 206 11.58 8.21 6.19
CA SER A 206 12.78 7.51 5.72
C SER A 206 13.26 7.98 4.35
N VAL A 207 12.43 8.74 3.61
CA VAL A 207 12.72 9.27 2.28
C VAL A 207 12.29 10.74 2.20
N GLY A 208 12.95 11.53 1.37
CA GLY A 208 12.68 12.95 1.19
C GLY A 208 13.68 13.85 1.92
N LEU A 209 13.59 15.16 1.70
CA LEU A 209 14.56 16.12 2.25
C LEU A 209 14.56 16.16 3.79
N SER A 210 13.40 15.88 4.39
CA SER A 210 13.25 15.86 5.86
C SER A 210 13.80 14.59 6.53
N ALA A 211 14.28 13.59 5.77
CA ALA A 211 14.80 12.35 6.33
C ALA A 211 16.02 12.58 7.26
N ILE A 212 16.77 13.65 7.04
CA ILE A 212 17.90 14.05 7.89
C ILE A 212 17.48 14.28 9.35
N THR A 213 16.24 14.68 9.61
CA THR A 213 15.77 15.02 10.96
C THR A 213 15.84 13.87 11.96
N ARG A 214 15.78 12.62 11.50
CA ARG A 214 15.91 11.44 12.38
C ARG A 214 17.33 11.26 12.96
N PHE A 215 18.32 11.92 12.38
CA PHE A 215 19.72 11.91 12.84
C PHE A 215 20.05 13.16 13.66
N LEU A 216 19.12 14.06 13.83
CA LEU A 216 19.27 15.29 14.58
C LEU A 216 18.59 15.17 15.93
N ARG A 217 19.10 15.90 16.91
CA ARG A 217 18.46 16.06 18.22
C ARG A 217 18.53 17.52 18.67
N PRO A 218 17.53 18.03 19.38
CA PRO A 218 17.61 19.35 19.97
C PRO A 218 18.66 19.41 21.09
N ILE A 219 19.34 20.53 21.22
CA ILE A 219 20.23 20.85 22.32
C ILE A 219 19.82 22.22 22.85
N THR A 220 19.70 22.34 24.17
CA THR A 220 19.45 23.61 24.84
C THR A 220 20.70 24.12 25.52
N PHE A 221 21.09 25.36 25.21
CA PHE A 221 22.17 26.08 25.91
C PHE A 221 21.51 27.04 26.90
N GLN A 222 21.68 26.80 28.19
CA GLN A 222 21.08 27.62 29.26
C GLN A 222 22.18 28.45 29.95
N SER A 223 21.89 29.74 30.20
CA SER A 223 22.74 30.68 30.97
C SER A 223 24.11 30.98 30.35
N PHE A 224 24.33 30.64 29.09
CA PHE A 224 25.54 31.01 28.39
C PHE A 224 25.54 32.51 28.04
N PRO A 225 26.66 33.24 28.19
CA PRO A 225 26.80 34.59 27.66
C PRO A 225 26.55 34.63 26.14
N LYS A 226 25.83 35.65 25.66
CA LYS A 226 25.45 35.76 24.23
C LYS A 226 26.65 35.62 23.28
N LYS A 227 27.82 36.17 23.65
CA LYS A 227 29.04 36.08 22.84
C LYS A 227 29.48 34.63 22.62
N ILE A 228 29.35 33.78 23.64
CA ILE A 228 29.72 32.36 23.59
C ILE A 228 28.66 31.57 22.79
N GLN A 229 27.36 31.85 23.00
CA GLN A 229 26.29 31.22 22.21
C GLN A 229 26.49 31.45 20.71
N ASN A 230 26.77 32.69 20.29
CA ASN A 230 27.01 33.03 18.88
C ASN A 230 28.21 32.26 18.30
N SER A 231 29.29 32.12 19.07
CA SER A 231 30.47 31.36 18.64
C SER A 231 30.17 29.87 18.49
N ILE A 232 29.34 29.27 19.32
CA ILE A 232 28.92 27.88 19.20
C ILE A 232 28.02 27.69 17.97
N LEU A 233 27.01 28.56 17.79
CA LEU A 233 26.03 28.43 16.70
C LEU A 233 26.62 28.71 15.29
N ASN A 234 27.66 29.52 15.20
CA ASN A 234 28.32 29.85 13.92
C ASN A 234 29.33 28.78 13.47
N ASN A 235 29.65 27.79 14.32
CA ASN A 235 30.63 26.74 14.03
C ASN A 235 30.01 25.32 13.99
N VAL A 236 28.68 25.24 13.92
CA VAL A 236 27.93 23.96 13.80
C VAL A 236 27.32 23.83 12.40
#